data_9bc6cc1922e20a6068235e7d98c7579c
#
_entry.id   9bc6cc1922e20a6068235e7d98c7579c
#
_cell.length_a   1.000
_cell.length_b   1.000
_cell.length_c   1.000
_cell.angle_alpha   90.00
_cell.angle_beta   90.00
_cell.angle_gamma   90.00
#
_symmetry.space_group_name_H-M   'P 1'
#
loop_
_entity.id
_entity.type
_entity.pdbx_description
1 polymer ?
#
loop_
_entity_poly.entity_id
_entity_poly.type
_entity_poly.pdbx_seq_one_letter_code
_entity_poly.pdbx_strand_id
1 'polypeptide(L)'
;AALLLPLYWVLSVQAVAPLGRLLRALQGAVLSYREGDFSMSIRAQGRGELGELLRLHSELGHALREQRQQLAQRELLLDTVVQNTPLALLLCSLPGQIVYANIAARQMLAQGRGLVGLALDEVLAEAPADLSAALHSQQDQLFSLADGAGHEEHFHLSQQTLLLQGTAHRLILLRHM
;
A
#
# COMPACT_ATOMS: atom_id res chain seq x y z
N ALA A 1 -30.13 -6.30 61.52
CA ALA A 1 -28.93 -5.58 61.02
C ALA A 1 -27.92 -6.52 60.33
N ALA A 2 -27.68 -7.73 60.83
CA ALA A 2 -26.67 -8.67 60.27
C ALA A 2 -26.96 -9.22 58.85
N LEU A 3 -28.24 -9.31 58.45
CA LEU A 3 -28.68 -9.79 57.13
C LEU A 3 -28.61 -8.70 56.01
N LEU A 4 -28.54 -7.42 56.36
CA LEU A 4 -28.50 -6.32 55.43
C LEU A 4 -27.11 -6.14 54.78
N LEU A 5 -26.04 -6.48 55.48
CA LEU A 5 -24.66 -6.39 54.95
C LEU A 5 -24.39 -7.34 53.80
N PRO A 6 -24.71 -8.66 53.83
CA PRO A 6 -24.50 -9.52 52.68
C PRO A 6 -25.41 -9.18 51.48
N LEU A 7 -26.63 -8.72 51.75
CA LEU A 7 -27.56 -8.27 50.72
C LEU A 7 -27.00 -7.02 49.97
N TYR A 8 -26.51 -6.04 50.71
CA TYR A 8 -25.87 -4.86 50.14
C TYR A 8 -24.62 -5.22 49.31
N TRP A 9 -23.79 -6.13 49.81
CA TRP A 9 -22.61 -6.61 49.12
C TRP A 9 -22.94 -7.33 47.84
N VAL A 10 -23.93 -8.22 47.80
CA VAL A 10 -24.40 -8.91 46.58
C VAL A 10 -24.97 -7.92 45.56
N LEU A 11 -25.77 -6.96 45.97
CA LEU A 11 -26.33 -5.92 45.12
C LEU A 11 -25.22 -5.03 44.50
N SER A 12 -24.22 -4.63 45.30
CA SER A 12 -23.08 -3.86 44.80
C SER A 12 -22.26 -4.63 43.80
N VAL A 13 -21.97 -5.90 44.03
CA VAL A 13 -21.22 -6.74 43.12
C VAL A 13 -22.01 -6.96 41.82
N GLN A 14 -23.32 -7.19 41.90
CA GLN A 14 -24.15 -7.32 40.69
C GLN A 14 -24.27 -6.01 39.88
N ALA A 15 -24.26 -4.86 40.53
CA ALA A 15 -24.28 -3.57 39.86
C ALA A 15 -22.95 -3.22 39.17
N VAL A 16 -21.81 -3.61 39.78
CA VAL A 16 -20.47 -3.30 39.24
C VAL A 16 -19.94 -4.33 38.26
N ALA A 17 -20.36 -5.60 38.37
CA ALA A 17 -19.90 -6.67 37.52
C ALA A 17 -20.11 -6.42 35.97
N PRO A 18 -21.22 -5.85 35.50
CA PRO A 18 -21.40 -5.51 34.11
C PRO A 18 -20.42 -4.45 33.58
N LEU A 19 -20.08 -3.46 34.44
CA LEU A 19 -19.11 -2.44 34.10
C LEU A 19 -17.71 -3.01 33.92
N GLY A 20 -17.27 -3.92 34.80
CA GLY A 20 -15.98 -4.61 34.66
C GLY A 20 -15.88 -5.51 33.42
N ARG A 21 -16.98 -6.13 33.04
CA ARG A 21 -17.04 -6.92 31.76
C ARG A 21 -16.91 -6.00 30.56
N LEU A 22 -17.58 -4.88 30.58
CA LEU A 22 -17.55 -3.91 29.49
C LEU A 22 -16.16 -3.27 29.32
N LEU A 23 -15.52 -2.84 30.39
CA LEU A 23 -14.17 -2.29 30.34
C LEU A 23 -13.18 -3.30 29.74
N ARG A 24 -13.26 -4.57 30.10
CA ARG A 24 -12.43 -5.61 29.52
C ARG A 24 -12.73 -5.83 28.03
N ALA A 25 -13.99 -5.77 27.61
CA ALA A 25 -14.37 -5.88 26.21
C ALA A 25 -13.85 -4.69 25.38
N LEU A 26 -13.95 -3.47 25.90
CA LEU A 26 -13.39 -2.27 25.27
C LEU A 26 -11.87 -2.34 25.19
N GLN A 27 -11.20 -2.77 26.23
CA GLN A 27 -9.75 -2.97 26.24
C GLN A 27 -9.32 -4.01 25.19
N GLY A 28 -10.03 -5.14 25.07
CA GLY A 28 -9.79 -6.14 24.04
C GLY A 28 -9.96 -5.58 22.62
N ALA A 29 -11.02 -4.79 22.41
CA ALA A 29 -11.26 -4.17 21.10
C ALA A 29 -10.17 -3.14 20.72
N VAL A 30 -9.70 -2.32 21.68
CA VAL A 30 -8.60 -1.36 21.45
C VAL A 30 -7.30 -2.10 21.12
N LEU A 31 -7.00 -3.21 21.78
CA LEU A 31 -5.82 -4.03 21.48
C LEU A 31 -5.92 -4.64 20.08
N SER A 32 -7.09 -5.19 19.72
CA SER A 32 -7.37 -5.72 18.38
C SER A 32 -7.18 -4.65 17.29
N TYR A 33 -7.68 -3.44 17.53
CA TYR A 33 -7.49 -2.30 16.60
C TYR A 33 -6.02 -1.91 16.43
N ARG A 34 -5.23 -1.96 17.50
CA ARG A 34 -3.77 -1.73 17.43
C ARG A 34 -3.06 -2.76 16.56
N GLU A 35 -3.53 -4.00 16.56
CA GLU A 35 -3.03 -5.09 15.72
C GLU A 35 -3.58 -5.05 14.30
N GLY A 36 -4.46 -4.09 14.01
CA GLY A 36 -5.06 -3.91 12.70
C GLY A 36 -6.27 -4.81 12.42
N ASP A 37 -6.74 -5.55 13.42
CA ASP A 37 -7.96 -6.34 13.32
C ASP A 37 -9.17 -5.54 13.79
N PHE A 38 -9.96 -5.06 12.85
CA PHE A 38 -11.20 -4.32 13.08
C PHE A 38 -12.44 -5.20 12.98
N SER A 39 -12.31 -6.52 12.93
CA SER A 39 -13.43 -7.45 12.79
C SER A 39 -14.27 -7.55 14.06
N MET A 40 -13.67 -7.22 15.20
CA MET A 40 -14.30 -7.34 16.49
C MET A 40 -15.36 -6.26 16.69
N SER A 41 -16.64 -6.65 16.80
CA SER A 41 -17.75 -5.77 17.14
C SER A 41 -18.29 -6.11 18.52
N ILE A 42 -18.39 -5.12 19.39
CA ILE A 42 -19.02 -5.28 20.70
C ILE A 42 -20.54 -5.12 20.51
N ARG A 43 -21.32 -6.17 20.76
CA ARG A 43 -22.78 -6.09 20.71
C ARG A 43 -23.28 -5.17 21.83
N ALA A 44 -23.85 -4.03 21.46
CA ALA A 44 -24.41 -3.08 22.38
C ALA A 44 -25.72 -3.61 22.95
N GLN A 45 -25.69 -4.18 24.17
CA GLN A 45 -26.89 -4.55 24.93
C GLN A 45 -27.06 -3.67 26.18
N GLY A 46 -26.45 -2.49 26.20
CA GLY A 46 -26.55 -1.55 27.31
C GLY A 46 -27.69 -0.55 27.10
N ARG A 47 -28.40 -0.17 28.20
CA ARG A 47 -29.33 0.96 28.25
C ARG A 47 -28.62 2.17 28.86
N GLY A 48 -28.99 3.40 28.44
CA GLY A 48 -28.39 4.63 28.93
C GLY A 48 -27.02 4.97 28.33
N GLU A 49 -26.23 5.77 29.05
CA GLU A 49 -24.92 6.29 28.61
C GLU A 49 -23.93 5.19 28.16
N LEU A 50 -24.01 4.02 28.79
CA LEU A 50 -23.19 2.87 28.48
C LEU A 50 -23.53 2.29 27.10
N GLY A 51 -24.81 2.24 26.74
CA GLY A 51 -25.27 1.83 25.43
C GLY A 51 -24.83 2.78 24.32
N GLU A 52 -24.82 4.07 24.63
CA GLU A 52 -24.34 5.10 23.70
C GLU A 52 -22.84 5.00 23.47
N LEU A 53 -22.03 4.77 24.51
CA LEU A 53 -20.59 4.56 24.38
C LEU A 53 -20.27 3.34 23.51
N LEU A 54 -20.98 2.23 23.68
CA LEU A 54 -20.82 1.03 22.85
C LEU A 54 -21.19 1.27 21.41
N ARG A 55 -22.25 2.05 21.15
CA ARG A 55 -22.66 2.43 19.80
C ARG A 55 -21.59 3.26 19.11
N LEU A 56 -21.09 4.31 19.77
CA LEU A 56 -20.02 5.16 19.24
C LEU A 56 -18.74 4.35 18.97
N HIS A 57 -18.39 3.43 19.86
CA HIS A 57 -17.24 2.54 19.65
C HIS A 57 -17.43 1.63 18.41
N SER A 58 -18.64 1.10 18.25
CA SER A 58 -18.98 0.28 17.06
C SER A 58 -18.93 1.11 15.77
N GLU A 59 -19.46 2.32 15.78
CA GLU A 59 -19.40 3.27 14.65
C GLU A 59 -17.95 3.61 14.29
N LEU A 60 -17.08 3.86 15.28
CA LEU A 60 -15.66 4.07 15.06
C LEU A 60 -15.01 2.86 14.39
N GLY A 61 -15.30 1.65 14.86
CA GLY A 61 -14.79 0.41 14.27
C GLY A 61 -15.26 0.23 12.82
N HIS A 62 -16.50 0.60 12.50
CA HIS A 62 -17.01 0.61 11.12
C HIS A 62 -16.28 1.63 10.25
N ALA A 63 -16.14 2.87 10.71
CA ALA A 63 -15.45 3.94 9.98
C ALA A 63 -13.97 3.58 9.68
N LEU A 64 -13.26 3.00 10.65
CA LEU A 64 -11.88 2.56 10.45
C LEU A 64 -11.75 1.43 9.42
N ARG A 65 -12.67 0.46 9.44
CA ARG A 65 -12.73 -0.60 8.43
C ARG A 65 -12.97 -0.03 7.03
N GLU A 66 -13.94 0.84 6.91
CA GLU A 66 -14.29 1.48 5.64
C GLU A 66 -13.12 2.31 5.10
N GLN A 67 -12.46 3.09 5.95
CA GLN A 67 -11.30 3.87 5.57
C GLN A 67 -10.14 2.98 5.08
N ARG A 68 -9.84 1.88 5.78
CA ARG A 68 -8.82 0.92 5.33
C ARG A 68 -9.18 0.26 4.02
N GLN A 69 -10.44 -0.13 3.84
CA GLN A 69 -10.90 -0.73 2.60
C GLN A 69 -10.79 0.25 1.43
N GLN A 70 -11.13 1.53 1.64
CA GLN A 70 -10.96 2.57 0.64
C GLN A 70 -9.49 2.80 0.27
N LEU A 71 -8.59 2.80 1.26
CA LEU A 71 -7.15 2.93 1.01
C LEU A 71 -6.62 1.74 0.21
N ALA A 72 -6.94 0.51 0.61
CA ALA A 72 -6.53 -0.70 -0.11
C ALA A 72 -7.07 -0.73 -1.55
N GLN A 73 -8.31 -0.28 -1.74
CA GLN A 73 -8.93 -0.20 -3.05
C GLN A 73 -8.27 0.86 -3.95
N ARG A 74 -7.90 2.01 -3.39
CA ARG A 74 -7.13 3.04 -4.12
C ARG A 74 -5.74 2.55 -4.50
N GLU A 75 -5.04 1.88 -3.60
CA GLU A 75 -3.73 1.31 -3.85
C GLU A 75 -3.78 0.28 -4.98
N LEU A 76 -4.75 -0.63 -4.94
CA LEU A 76 -4.98 -1.63 -6.00
C LEU A 76 -5.29 -0.96 -7.34
N LEU A 77 -6.12 0.08 -7.37
CA LEU A 77 -6.45 0.81 -8.60
C LEU A 77 -5.20 1.49 -9.18
N LEU A 78 -4.41 2.18 -8.35
CA LEU A 78 -3.18 2.83 -8.80
C LEU A 78 -2.19 1.81 -9.35
N ASP A 79 -1.96 0.70 -8.65
CA ASP A 79 -1.09 -0.37 -9.13
C ASP A 79 -1.60 -0.94 -10.46
N THR A 80 -2.90 -1.23 -10.56
CA THR A 80 -3.50 -1.74 -11.79
C THR A 80 -3.33 -0.78 -12.96
N VAL A 81 -3.54 0.53 -12.77
CA VAL A 81 -3.37 1.54 -13.81
C VAL A 81 -1.93 1.63 -14.25
N VAL A 82 -0.99 1.71 -13.30
CA VAL A 82 0.45 1.83 -13.60
C VAL A 82 0.96 0.57 -14.28
N GLN A 83 0.54 -0.63 -13.83
CA GLN A 83 0.95 -1.90 -14.43
C GLN A 83 0.46 -2.06 -15.87
N ASN A 84 -0.75 -1.58 -16.21
CA ASN A 84 -1.37 -1.76 -17.51
C ASN A 84 -1.20 -0.54 -18.46
N THR A 85 -0.48 0.50 -18.04
CA THR A 85 -0.15 1.59 -18.96
C THR A 85 0.81 1.11 -20.06
N PRO A 86 0.64 1.56 -21.32
CA PRO A 86 1.56 1.22 -22.41
C PRO A 86 2.93 1.93 -22.28
N LEU A 87 3.04 2.86 -21.35
CA LEU A 87 4.29 3.54 -21.03
C LEU A 87 5.17 2.61 -20.19
N ALA A 88 6.38 2.30 -20.66
CA ALA A 88 7.33 1.54 -19.85
C ALA A 88 7.87 2.41 -18.73
N LEU A 89 7.66 1.97 -17.48
CA LEU A 89 7.98 2.71 -16.27
C LEU A 89 8.93 1.88 -15.40
N LEU A 90 10.09 2.47 -15.06
CA LEU A 90 11.03 1.92 -14.10
C LEU A 90 11.32 2.94 -13.00
N LEU A 91 11.49 2.44 -11.79
CA LEU A 91 11.99 3.20 -10.66
C LEU A 91 13.27 2.52 -10.18
N CYS A 92 14.37 3.29 -10.13
CA CYS A 92 15.67 2.81 -9.68
C CYS A 92 16.12 3.58 -8.45
N SER A 93 16.75 2.89 -7.49
CA SER A 93 17.48 3.54 -6.40
C SER A 93 18.76 4.22 -6.94
N LEU A 94 19.37 5.15 -6.21
CA LEU A 94 20.60 5.82 -6.65
C LEU A 94 21.80 4.87 -6.90
N PRO A 95 21.95 3.72 -6.20
CA PRO A 95 22.95 2.74 -6.60
C PRO A 95 22.65 2.05 -7.93
N GLY A 96 21.49 2.36 -8.59
CA GLY A 96 21.11 1.77 -9.87
C GLY A 96 20.31 0.46 -9.75
N GLN A 97 19.85 0.09 -8.57
CA GLN A 97 19.02 -1.11 -8.40
C GLN A 97 17.56 -0.81 -8.76
N ILE A 98 16.93 -1.67 -9.54
CA ILE A 98 15.52 -1.54 -9.95
C ILE A 98 14.63 -1.88 -8.76
N VAL A 99 13.84 -0.89 -8.31
CA VAL A 99 12.90 -1.02 -7.20
C VAL A 99 11.49 -1.33 -7.70
N TYR A 100 11.15 -0.84 -8.90
CA TYR A 100 9.84 -1.06 -9.52
C TYR A 100 9.97 -1.09 -11.04
N ALA A 101 9.17 -1.95 -11.68
CA ALA A 101 9.02 -2.02 -13.13
C ALA A 101 7.59 -2.48 -13.47
N ASN A 102 6.89 -1.73 -14.32
CA ASN A 102 5.57 -2.14 -14.79
C ASN A 102 5.66 -3.21 -15.89
N ILE A 103 4.52 -3.71 -16.34
CA ILE A 103 4.45 -4.77 -17.36
C ILE A 103 5.13 -4.35 -18.66
N ALA A 104 4.89 -3.12 -19.13
CA ALA A 104 5.49 -2.61 -20.37
C ALA A 104 7.03 -2.55 -20.27
N ALA A 105 7.58 -2.10 -19.15
CA ALA A 105 9.04 -2.08 -18.93
C ALA A 105 9.64 -3.49 -18.91
N ARG A 106 8.97 -4.44 -18.26
CA ARG A 106 9.43 -5.85 -18.24
C ARG A 106 9.39 -6.49 -19.62
N GLN A 107 8.35 -6.19 -20.40
CA GLN A 107 8.24 -6.71 -21.78
C GLN A 107 9.34 -6.15 -22.67
N MET A 108 9.58 -4.83 -22.61
CA MET A 108 10.56 -4.13 -23.43
C MET A 108 12.01 -4.52 -23.10
N LEU A 109 12.36 -4.59 -21.80
CA LEU A 109 13.75 -4.77 -21.35
C LEU A 109 14.14 -6.22 -21.08
N ALA A 110 13.19 -7.09 -20.76
CA ALA A 110 13.49 -8.43 -20.28
C ALA A 110 12.50 -9.50 -20.75
N GLN A 111 11.78 -9.25 -21.86
CA GLN A 111 10.81 -10.19 -22.42
C GLN A 111 9.80 -10.73 -21.40
N GLY A 112 9.35 -9.87 -20.47
CA GLY A 112 8.38 -10.20 -19.42
C GLY A 112 8.97 -10.77 -18.13
N ARG A 113 10.31 -10.99 -18.05
CA ARG A 113 10.97 -11.44 -16.81
C ARG A 113 10.89 -10.37 -15.71
N GLY A 114 10.95 -10.77 -14.45
CA GLY A 114 10.99 -9.85 -13.32
C GLY A 114 12.30 -9.06 -13.31
N LEU A 115 12.21 -7.75 -13.11
CA LEU A 115 13.36 -6.84 -13.09
C LEU A 115 13.69 -6.33 -11.69
N VAL A 116 12.75 -6.41 -10.75
CA VAL A 116 12.91 -5.86 -9.39
C VAL A 116 14.06 -6.57 -8.66
N GLY A 117 14.97 -5.78 -8.09
CA GLY A 117 16.15 -6.26 -7.38
C GLY A 117 17.40 -6.40 -8.26
N LEU A 118 17.28 -6.37 -9.59
CA LEU A 118 18.44 -6.41 -10.48
C LEU A 118 19.09 -5.02 -10.60
N ALA A 119 20.39 -4.99 -10.94
CA ALA A 119 21.05 -3.74 -11.30
C ALA A 119 20.61 -3.31 -12.72
N LEU A 120 20.34 -2.02 -12.89
CA LEU A 120 19.94 -1.48 -14.19
C LEU A 120 20.99 -1.75 -15.26
N ASP A 121 22.26 -1.59 -14.94
CA ASP A 121 23.38 -1.83 -15.86
C ASP A 121 23.45 -3.29 -16.33
N GLU A 122 23.12 -4.23 -15.46
CA GLU A 122 23.05 -5.66 -15.76
C GLU A 122 21.94 -5.96 -16.78
N VAL A 123 20.77 -5.33 -16.59
CA VAL A 123 19.65 -5.45 -17.52
C VAL A 123 19.96 -4.78 -18.86
N LEU A 124 20.67 -3.65 -18.86
CA LEU A 124 21.06 -2.93 -20.06
C LEU A 124 22.18 -3.61 -20.85
N ALA A 125 22.95 -4.48 -20.23
CA ALA A 125 23.95 -5.27 -20.95
C ALA A 125 23.33 -6.26 -21.97
N GLU A 126 22.10 -6.68 -21.76
CA GLU A 126 21.32 -7.52 -22.67
C GLU A 126 20.46 -6.70 -23.66
N ALA A 127 20.38 -5.37 -23.48
CA ALA A 127 19.52 -4.49 -24.26
C ALA A 127 20.24 -3.97 -25.55
N PRO A 128 19.50 -3.47 -26.56
CA PRO A 128 20.08 -2.81 -27.73
C PRO A 128 20.98 -1.64 -27.32
N ALA A 129 22.09 -1.45 -28.04
CA ALA A 129 23.11 -0.45 -27.72
C ALA A 129 22.53 0.99 -27.68
N ASP A 130 21.59 1.30 -28.58
CA ASP A 130 20.96 2.61 -28.65
C ASP A 130 20.12 2.90 -27.39
N LEU A 131 19.39 1.91 -26.89
CA LEU A 131 18.63 2.02 -25.64
C LEU A 131 19.55 2.15 -24.43
N SER A 132 20.62 1.37 -24.39
CA SER A 132 21.61 1.45 -23.32
C SER A 132 22.29 2.83 -23.29
N ALA A 133 22.72 3.35 -24.44
CA ALA A 133 23.31 4.67 -24.58
C ALA A 133 22.32 5.79 -24.17
N ALA A 134 21.05 5.68 -24.57
CA ALA A 134 19.99 6.61 -24.21
C ALA A 134 19.81 6.67 -22.69
N LEU A 135 19.72 5.53 -22.01
CA LEU A 135 19.52 5.46 -20.55
C LEU A 135 20.72 5.95 -19.75
N HIS A 136 21.94 5.79 -20.27
CA HIS A 136 23.15 6.31 -19.63
C HIS A 136 23.32 7.82 -19.76
N SER A 137 22.72 8.46 -20.78
CA SER A 137 22.81 9.92 -20.97
C SER A 137 22.17 10.72 -19.85
N GLN A 138 21.26 10.12 -19.09
CA GLN A 138 20.48 10.73 -17.99
C GLN A 138 19.70 12.00 -18.42
N GLN A 139 19.42 12.15 -19.72
CA GLN A 139 18.68 13.26 -20.28
C GLN A 139 17.44 12.78 -21.01
N ASP A 140 16.45 13.64 -21.08
CA ASP A 140 15.27 13.42 -21.90
C ASP A 140 15.68 13.47 -23.36
N GLN A 141 15.39 12.39 -24.13
CA GLN A 141 15.77 12.33 -25.54
C GLN A 141 14.84 11.43 -26.34
N LEU A 142 14.86 11.66 -27.64
CA LEU A 142 14.27 10.77 -28.64
C LEU A 142 15.36 9.86 -29.19
N PHE A 143 15.04 8.59 -29.36
CA PHE A 143 15.93 7.62 -30.02
C PHE A 143 15.10 6.63 -30.83
N SER A 144 15.75 5.95 -31.78
CA SER A 144 15.12 4.94 -32.63
C SER A 144 15.72 3.58 -32.31
N LEU A 145 14.89 2.56 -32.31
CA LEU A 145 15.31 1.17 -32.28
C LEU A 145 14.93 0.51 -33.62
N ALA A 146 15.87 -0.21 -34.24
CA ALA A 146 15.55 -1.03 -35.38
C ALA A 146 14.88 -2.33 -34.93
N ASP A 147 13.66 -2.58 -35.40
CA ASP A 147 13.03 -3.89 -35.26
C ASP A 147 13.79 -4.91 -36.11
N GLY A 148 13.78 -6.19 -35.70
CA GLY A 148 14.41 -7.29 -36.47
C GLY A 148 13.91 -7.43 -37.89
N ALA A 149 12.82 -6.73 -38.28
CA ALA A 149 12.28 -6.62 -39.63
C ALA A 149 12.79 -5.39 -40.42
N GLY A 150 13.66 -4.55 -39.83
CA GLY A 150 14.21 -3.36 -40.47
C GLY A 150 13.32 -2.11 -40.37
N HIS A 151 12.27 -2.12 -39.57
CA HIS A 151 11.47 -0.94 -39.29
C HIS A 151 12.11 -0.16 -38.10
N GLU A 152 12.17 1.16 -38.21
CA GLU A 152 12.60 2.02 -37.15
C GLU A 152 11.40 2.38 -36.26
N GLU A 153 11.46 1.98 -35.00
CA GLU A 153 10.50 2.40 -33.95
C GLU A 153 11.11 3.55 -33.20
N HIS A 154 10.32 4.61 -33.01
CA HIS A 154 10.75 5.81 -32.30
C HIS A 154 10.28 5.79 -30.85
N PHE A 155 11.18 6.11 -29.94
CA PHE A 155 10.91 6.16 -28.50
C PHE A 155 11.28 7.50 -27.91
N HIS A 156 10.48 7.96 -26.97
CA HIS A 156 10.77 9.09 -26.12
C HIS A 156 11.16 8.59 -24.72
N LEU A 157 12.38 8.89 -24.32
CA LEU A 157 12.90 8.66 -22.98
C LEU A 157 12.77 9.91 -22.16
N SER A 158 12.18 9.81 -20.97
CA SER A 158 12.18 10.86 -19.94
C SER A 158 12.72 10.31 -18.63
N GLN A 159 13.59 11.08 -17.97
CA GLN A 159 14.23 10.70 -16.72
C GLN A 159 14.07 11.80 -15.66
N GLN A 160 13.62 11.44 -14.48
CA GLN A 160 13.42 12.36 -13.37
C GLN A 160 13.93 11.78 -12.06
N THR A 161 14.54 12.63 -11.24
CA THR A 161 14.92 12.25 -9.87
C THR A 161 13.81 12.64 -8.91
N LEU A 162 13.35 11.66 -8.12
CA LEU A 162 12.30 11.80 -7.12
C LEU A 162 12.84 11.47 -5.74
N LEU A 163 12.37 12.21 -4.73
CA LEU A 163 12.63 11.88 -3.32
C LEU A 163 11.45 11.08 -2.77
N LEU A 164 11.68 9.80 -2.47
CA LEU A 164 10.70 8.93 -1.84
C LEU A 164 11.21 8.57 -0.43
N GLN A 165 10.46 8.90 0.58
CA GLN A 165 10.81 8.64 1.99
C GLN A 165 12.23 9.14 2.38
N GLY A 166 12.65 10.29 1.82
CA GLY A 166 13.98 10.85 2.07
C GLY A 166 15.12 10.21 1.27
N THR A 167 14.84 9.20 0.46
CA THR A 167 15.81 8.55 -0.42
C THR A 167 15.58 8.96 -1.87
N ALA A 168 16.64 9.35 -2.57
CA ALA A 168 16.55 9.72 -3.98
C ALA A 168 16.42 8.48 -4.86
N HIS A 169 15.47 8.53 -5.78
CA HIS A 169 15.20 7.51 -6.77
C HIS A 169 15.17 8.14 -8.16
N ARG A 170 15.56 7.39 -9.15
CA ARG A 170 15.45 7.78 -10.57
C ARG A 170 14.23 7.10 -11.19
N LEU A 171 13.27 7.91 -11.65
CA LEU A 171 12.13 7.48 -12.46
C LEU A 171 12.51 7.55 -13.92
N ILE A 172 12.31 6.48 -14.65
CA ILE A 172 12.59 6.34 -16.08
C ILE A 172 11.29 5.99 -16.77
N LEU A 173 10.95 6.77 -17.78
CA LEU A 173 9.74 6.61 -18.58
C LEU A 173 10.15 6.45 -20.06
N LEU A 174 9.67 5.38 -20.70
CA LEU A 174 9.87 5.11 -22.12
C LEU A 174 8.51 5.02 -22.80
N ARG A 175 8.30 5.85 -23.80
CA ARG A 175 7.07 5.90 -24.57
C ARG A 175 7.37 5.62 -26.04
N HIS A 176 6.65 4.67 -26.62
CA HIS A 176 6.62 4.46 -28.06
C HIS A 176 5.84 5.60 -28.74
N MET A 177 6.34 6.14 -29.86
CA MET A 177 5.79 7.30 -30.56
C MET A 177 4.99 6.89 -31.78
#